data_ccf6b7ac7c0a7ac2c1c068ffb0f331cd
#
_entry.id   ccf6b7ac7c0a7ac2c1c068ffb0f331cd
#
_cell.length_a   1.000
_cell.length_b   1.000
_cell.length_c   1.000
_cell.angle_alpha   90.00
_cell.angle_beta   90.00
_cell.angle_gamma   90.00
#
_symmetry.space_group_name_H-M   'P 1'
#
loop_
_entity.id
_entity.type
_entity.pdbx_description
1 polymer ?
#
loop_
_entity_poly.entity_id
_entity_poly.type
_entity_poly.pdbx_seq_one_letter_code
_entity_poly.pdbx_strand_id
1 'polypeptide(L)'
;MKASCQVYVKGSLEAAELYKNALNLTPDPEMTAFNDDGTYEHVSLMYGETEVVAVAEDALDLHDDIIAKNKRPVMSFNVSRLGTREAVDHAYAVLSKEARINDSPDGPASPFWDDNGVVYGFSLLDKFGVHWWICT
;
A
#
# COMPACT_ATOMS: atom_id res chain seq x y z
N MET A 1 -11.24 -7.30 20.09
CA MET A 1 -11.33 -6.13 19.19
C MET A 1 -10.28 -6.32 18.09
N LYS A 2 -10.65 -6.14 16.84
CA LYS A 2 -9.72 -6.11 15.68
C LYS A 2 -9.86 -4.72 15.05
N ALA A 3 -8.75 -4.06 14.81
CA ALA A 3 -8.72 -2.81 14.04
C ALA A 3 -8.11 -3.10 12.67
N SER A 4 -8.65 -2.49 11.64
CA SER A 4 -8.15 -2.57 10.27
C SER A 4 -8.05 -1.17 9.66
N CYS A 5 -7.21 -1.02 8.65
CA CYS A 5 -7.05 0.22 7.92
C CYS A 5 -7.55 0.04 6.49
N GLN A 6 -8.45 0.91 6.05
CA GLN A 6 -8.99 0.92 4.70
C GLN A 6 -8.52 2.17 3.96
N VAL A 7 -8.07 1.98 2.74
CA VAL A 7 -7.77 3.07 1.80
C VAL A 7 -8.91 3.25 0.81
N TYR A 8 -9.26 4.48 0.54
CA TYR A 8 -10.19 4.87 -0.51
C TYR A 8 -9.39 5.37 -1.69
N VAL A 9 -9.51 4.72 -2.83
CA VAL A 9 -8.72 5.01 -4.02
C VAL A 9 -9.60 5.06 -5.26
N LYS A 10 -9.21 5.86 -6.23
CA LYS A 10 -9.80 5.81 -7.56
C LYS A 10 -9.19 4.64 -8.34
N GLY A 11 -10.00 3.69 -8.78
CA GLY A 11 -9.53 2.46 -9.42
C GLY A 11 -9.19 1.36 -8.41
N SER A 12 -10.11 1.03 -7.52
CA SER A 12 -9.92 0.05 -6.45
C SER A 12 -9.51 -1.34 -6.94
N LEU A 13 -10.01 -1.78 -8.10
CA LEU A 13 -9.63 -3.07 -8.69
C LEU A 13 -8.13 -3.10 -9.05
N GLU A 14 -7.65 -2.06 -9.71
CA GLU A 14 -6.25 -1.95 -10.10
C GLU A 14 -5.34 -1.78 -8.88
N ALA A 15 -5.77 -1.00 -7.87
CA ALA A 15 -5.02 -0.83 -6.63
C ALA A 15 -4.88 -2.16 -5.87
N ALA A 16 -5.96 -2.92 -5.74
CA ALA A 16 -5.92 -4.23 -5.10
C ALA A 16 -4.96 -5.19 -5.83
N GLU A 17 -4.99 -5.23 -7.16
CA GLU A 17 -4.05 -6.05 -7.93
C GLU A 17 -2.59 -5.59 -7.75
N LEU A 18 -2.35 -4.28 -7.71
CA LEU A 18 -1.02 -3.73 -7.44
C LEU A 18 -0.47 -4.19 -6.08
N TYR A 19 -1.29 -4.08 -5.03
CA TYR A 19 -0.86 -4.45 -3.67
C TYR A 19 -0.72 -5.97 -3.49
N LYS A 20 -1.61 -6.77 -4.09
CA LYS A 20 -1.46 -8.22 -4.15
C LYS A 20 -0.14 -8.63 -4.76
N ASN A 21 0.21 -8.02 -5.90
CA ASN A 21 1.46 -8.31 -6.58
C ASN A 21 2.69 -7.83 -5.78
N ALA A 22 2.66 -6.60 -5.26
CA ALA A 22 3.80 -6.01 -4.56
C ALA A 22 4.18 -6.77 -3.28
N LEU A 23 3.17 -7.22 -2.51
CA LEU A 23 3.35 -7.76 -1.17
C LEU A 23 2.93 -9.24 -1.04
N ASN A 24 2.63 -9.89 -2.16
CA ASN A 24 2.16 -11.28 -2.20
C ASN A 24 0.93 -11.51 -1.31
N LEU A 25 -0.07 -10.62 -1.43
CA LEU A 25 -1.30 -10.69 -0.64
C LEU A 25 -2.38 -11.50 -1.34
N THR A 26 -3.31 -12.05 -0.54
CA THR A 26 -4.50 -12.72 -1.02
C THR A 26 -5.77 -12.00 -0.55
N PRO A 27 -6.81 -11.86 -1.39
CA PRO A 27 -8.07 -11.31 -0.92
C PRO A 27 -8.77 -12.28 0.02
N ASP A 28 -9.40 -11.75 1.06
CA ASP A 28 -10.29 -12.52 1.92
C ASP A 28 -11.69 -12.58 1.26
N PRO A 29 -12.16 -13.76 0.83
CA PRO A 29 -13.45 -13.86 0.17
C PRO A 29 -14.64 -13.53 1.07
N GLU A 30 -14.50 -13.72 2.40
CA GLU A 30 -15.54 -13.37 3.37
C GLU A 30 -15.61 -11.87 3.63
N MET A 31 -14.51 -11.16 3.36
CA MET A 31 -14.36 -9.72 3.51
C MET A 31 -14.19 -9.03 2.14
N THR A 32 -14.95 -9.48 1.15
CA THR A 32 -14.97 -8.89 -0.20
C THR A 32 -16.40 -8.58 -0.60
N ALA A 33 -16.64 -7.31 -0.93
CA ALA A 33 -17.92 -6.81 -1.43
C ALA A 33 -17.68 -5.90 -2.64
N PHE A 34 -18.62 -5.89 -3.56
CA PHE A 34 -18.56 -5.10 -4.79
C PHE A 34 -19.69 -4.06 -4.83
N ASN A 35 -19.39 -2.91 -5.41
CA ASN A 35 -20.38 -1.94 -5.85
C ASN A 35 -21.13 -2.42 -7.10
N ASP A 36 -22.24 -1.80 -7.44
CA ASP A 36 -23.03 -2.13 -8.63
C ASP A 36 -22.27 -1.98 -9.94
N ASP A 37 -21.26 -1.11 -9.98
CA ASP A 37 -20.37 -0.87 -11.13
C ASP A 37 -19.21 -1.87 -11.23
N GLY A 38 -19.12 -2.81 -10.29
CA GLY A 38 -18.08 -3.84 -10.24
C GLY A 38 -16.78 -3.41 -9.55
N THR A 39 -16.67 -2.17 -9.08
CA THR A 39 -15.56 -1.74 -8.22
C THR A 39 -15.68 -2.32 -6.81
N TYR A 40 -14.59 -2.29 -6.02
CA TYR A 40 -14.70 -2.77 -4.65
C TYR A 40 -15.44 -1.76 -3.75
N GLU A 41 -16.54 -2.21 -3.13
CA GLU A 41 -17.05 -1.57 -1.93
C GLU A 41 -16.08 -1.79 -0.77
N HIS A 42 -15.54 -3.01 -0.68
CA HIS A 42 -14.53 -3.41 0.29
C HIS A 42 -13.81 -4.67 -0.19
N VAL A 43 -12.50 -4.73 -0.01
CA VAL A 43 -11.71 -5.96 -0.08
C VAL A 43 -10.59 -5.93 0.95
N SER A 44 -10.53 -6.92 1.84
CA SER A 44 -9.40 -7.12 2.74
C SER A 44 -8.30 -7.90 2.04
N LEU A 45 -7.07 -7.37 2.05
CA LEU A 45 -5.89 -8.01 1.48
C LEU A 45 -5.02 -8.58 2.61
N MET A 46 -4.82 -9.89 2.59
CA MET A 46 -4.24 -10.67 3.65
C MET A 46 -2.82 -11.14 3.34
N TYR A 47 -1.94 -11.14 4.35
CA TYR A 47 -0.71 -11.90 4.39
C TYR A 47 -0.85 -13.00 5.44
N GLY A 48 -1.09 -14.25 5.00
CA GLY A 48 -1.52 -15.30 5.90
C GLY A 48 -2.84 -14.95 6.60
N GLU A 49 -2.85 -14.91 7.92
CA GLU A 49 -4.03 -14.54 8.72
C GLU A 49 -4.08 -13.04 9.09
N THR A 50 -3.10 -12.26 8.63
CA THR A 50 -3.00 -10.84 8.96
C THR A 50 -3.54 -9.99 7.81
N GLU A 51 -4.52 -9.12 8.10
CA GLU A 51 -4.92 -8.08 7.17
C GLU A 51 -3.82 -7.00 7.11
N VAL A 52 -3.32 -6.75 5.91
CA VAL A 52 -2.30 -5.72 5.66
C VAL A 52 -2.97 -4.39 5.32
N VAL A 53 -3.95 -4.43 4.42
CA VAL A 53 -4.70 -3.26 3.97
C VAL A 53 -6.05 -3.70 3.42
N ALA A 54 -7.09 -2.92 3.69
CA ALA A 54 -8.35 -3.01 2.97
C ALA A 54 -8.44 -1.91 1.90
N VAL A 55 -9.06 -2.21 0.77
CA VAL A 55 -9.22 -1.30 -0.36
C VAL A 55 -10.69 -1.10 -0.68
N ALA A 56 -11.09 0.14 -0.92
CA ALA A 56 -12.41 0.51 -1.39
C ALA A 56 -12.33 1.58 -2.47
N GLU A 57 -13.35 1.66 -3.32
CA GLU A 57 -13.46 2.73 -4.31
C GLU A 57 -13.75 4.08 -3.65
N ASP A 58 -13.03 5.13 -4.05
CA ASP A 58 -13.33 6.50 -3.64
C ASP A 58 -14.46 7.08 -4.51
N ALA A 59 -15.69 6.77 -4.11
CA ALA A 59 -16.88 7.23 -4.84
C ALA A 59 -17.08 8.77 -4.80
N LEU A 60 -16.49 9.43 -3.82
CA LEU A 60 -16.63 10.88 -3.61
C LEU A 60 -15.47 11.70 -4.17
N ASP A 61 -14.43 11.02 -4.67
CA ASP A 61 -13.24 11.66 -5.26
C ASP A 61 -12.51 12.63 -4.31
N LEU A 62 -12.57 12.36 -3.00
CA LEU A 62 -12.02 13.23 -1.96
C LEU A 62 -10.55 12.98 -1.66
N HIS A 63 -10.04 11.79 -1.99
CA HIS A 63 -8.69 11.37 -1.63
C HIS A 63 -7.61 12.25 -2.27
N ASP A 64 -7.73 12.52 -3.56
CA ASP A 64 -6.76 13.34 -4.28
C ASP A 64 -6.74 14.79 -3.79
N ASP A 65 -7.89 15.35 -3.42
CA ASP A 65 -7.99 16.69 -2.84
C ASP A 65 -7.28 16.78 -1.48
N ILE A 66 -7.41 15.77 -0.65
CA ILE A 66 -6.75 15.69 0.66
C ILE A 66 -5.23 15.65 0.49
N ILE A 67 -4.72 14.82 -0.40
CA ILE A 67 -3.29 14.70 -0.68
C ILE A 67 -2.73 16.00 -1.25
N ALA A 68 -3.42 16.61 -2.21
CA ALA A 68 -3.01 17.89 -2.83
C ALA A 68 -2.89 19.02 -1.81
N LYS A 69 -3.78 19.06 -0.82
CA LYS A 69 -3.78 20.10 0.23
C LYS A 69 -2.69 19.90 1.26
N ASN A 70 -2.40 18.66 1.65
CA ASN A 70 -1.51 18.37 2.77
C ASN A 70 -0.02 18.31 2.40
N LYS A 71 0.34 18.21 1.14
CA LYS A 71 1.73 18.09 0.62
C LYS A 71 2.52 16.91 1.21
N ARG A 72 1.92 16.16 2.12
CA ARG A 72 2.45 14.96 2.77
C ARG A 72 1.30 13.98 2.99
N PRO A 73 1.56 12.68 2.98
CA PRO A 73 0.55 11.70 3.31
C PRO A 73 0.08 11.88 4.75
N VAL A 74 -1.22 11.75 4.96
CA VAL A 74 -1.84 11.83 6.30
C VAL A 74 -1.60 10.53 7.05
N MET A 75 -1.39 9.42 6.33
CA MET A 75 -1.19 8.09 6.88
C MET A 75 -0.18 7.32 6.01
N SER A 76 0.60 6.48 6.65
CA SER A 76 1.55 5.58 6.00
C SER A 76 1.27 4.14 6.41
N PHE A 77 1.37 3.23 5.46
CA PHE A 77 1.42 1.80 5.74
C PHE A 77 2.86 1.39 5.95
N ASN A 78 3.17 0.99 7.17
CA ASN A 78 4.49 0.54 7.54
C ASN A 78 4.52 -0.99 7.51
N VAL A 79 5.16 -1.54 6.49
CA VAL A 79 5.38 -2.98 6.35
C VAL A 79 6.82 -3.28 6.74
N SER A 80 7.02 -3.68 7.98
CA SER A 80 8.30 -4.13 8.50
C SER A 80 8.39 -5.65 8.49
N ARG A 81 9.61 -6.16 8.42
CA ARG A 81 9.90 -7.60 8.40
C ARG A 81 9.28 -8.32 7.20
N LEU A 82 9.36 -7.69 6.03
CA LEU A 82 8.94 -8.34 4.77
C LEU A 82 9.78 -9.60 4.46
N GLY A 83 10.89 -9.76 5.18
CA GLY A 83 11.70 -10.96 5.23
C GLY A 83 13.02 -10.80 4.47
N THR A 84 13.01 -10.76 3.16
CA THR A 84 14.22 -10.75 2.35
C THR A 84 14.40 -9.46 1.56
N ARG A 85 15.64 -9.16 1.17
CA ARG A 85 15.91 -8.01 0.28
C ARG A 85 15.22 -8.18 -1.06
N GLU A 86 15.15 -9.38 -1.59
CA GLU A 86 14.48 -9.70 -2.85
C GLU A 86 12.98 -9.37 -2.79
N ALA A 87 12.32 -9.61 -1.65
CA ALA A 87 10.93 -9.23 -1.46
C ALA A 87 10.74 -7.71 -1.42
N VAL A 88 11.66 -6.99 -0.77
CA VAL A 88 11.68 -5.51 -0.76
C VAL A 88 11.93 -4.95 -2.15
N ASP A 89 12.91 -5.49 -2.89
CA ASP A 89 13.20 -5.09 -4.28
C ASP A 89 12.00 -5.34 -5.20
N HIS A 90 11.32 -6.47 -5.05
CA HIS A 90 10.11 -6.77 -5.80
C HIS A 90 8.99 -5.77 -5.50
N ALA A 91 8.71 -5.52 -4.21
CA ALA A 91 7.70 -4.54 -3.80
C ALA A 91 8.01 -3.14 -4.37
N TYR A 92 9.27 -2.72 -4.30
CA TYR A 92 9.71 -1.46 -4.90
C TYR A 92 9.49 -1.42 -6.41
N ALA A 93 9.91 -2.46 -7.13
CA ALA A 93 9.77 -2.53 -8.58
C ALA A 93 8.31 -2.44 -9.04
N VAL A 94 7.37 -2.91 -8.23
CA VAL A 94 5.93 -2.84 -8.50
C VAL A 94 5.35 -1.47 -8.11
N LEU A 95 5.58 -1.01 -6.87
CA LEU A 95 4.94 0.19 -6.32
C LEU A 95 5.53 1.50 -6.85
N SER A 96 6.80 1.52 -7.26
CA SER A 96 7.46 2.72 -7.78
C SER A 96 6.99 3.11 -9.19
N LYS A 97 6.33 2.20 -9.90
CA LYS A 97 5.76 2.50 -11.22
C LYS A 97 4.70 3.59 -11.09
N GLU A 98 4.93 4.71 -11.76
CA GLU A 98 4.05 5.88 -11.75
C GLU A 98 3.79 6.45 -10.33
N ALA A 99 4.70 6.19 -9.37
CA ALA A 99 4.62 6.76 -8.04
C ALA A 99 4.53 8.29 -8.09
N ARG A 100 3.64 8.88 -7.30
CA ARG A 100 3.45 10.34 -7.24
C ARG A 100 4.64 11.02 -6.57
N ILE A 101 5.19 10.40 -5.53
CA ILE A 101 6.42 10.82 -4.83
C ILE A 101 7.24 9.58 -4.57
N ASN A 102 8.50 9.60 -4.97
CA ASN A 102 9.43 8.52 -4.67
C ASN A 102 10.58 9.06 -3.82
N ASP A 103 10.53 8.79 -2.51
CA ASP A 103 11.56 9.20 -1.56
C ASP A 103 12.84 8.34 -1.67
N SER A 104 12.78 7.26 -2.46
CA SER A 104 13.88 6.33 -2.72
C SER A 104 14.15 6.20 -4.23
N PRO A 105 14.52 7.29 -4.92
CA PRO A 105 14.61 7.30 -6.39
C PRO A 105 15.66 6.36 -6.95
N ASP A 106 16.70 6.03 -6.14
CA ASP A 106 17.77 5.10 -6.53
C ASP A 106 17.47 3.65 -6.12
N GLY A 107 16.24 3.38 -5.65
CA GLY A 107 15.81 2.08 -5.17
C GLY A 107 15.93 1.90 -3.66
N PRO A 108 15.60 0.71 -3.15
CA PRO A 108 15.77 0.39 -1.75
C PRO A 108 17.23 0.50 -1.31
N ALA A 109 17.44 0.95 -0.09
CA ALA A 109 18.77 1.23 0.44
C ALA A 109 18.96 0.68 1.85
N SER A 110 20.23 0.52 2.24
CA SER A 110 20.68 0.32 3.61
C SER A 110 21.80 1.36 3.87
N PRO A 111 21.75 2.15 4.95
CA PRO A 111 20.77 2.06 6.02
C PRO A 111 19.41 2.68 5.66
N PHE A 112 18.35 1.98 6.01
CA PHE A 112 17.01 2.51 6.10
C PHE A 112 16.55 2.36 7.56
N TRP A 113 15.94 3.39 8.16
CA TRP A 113 15.73 3.43 9.61
C TRP A 113 14.32 2.97 9.98
N ASP A 114 14.21 2.04 10.94
CA ASP A 114 12.99 1.69 11.63
C ASP A 114 13.20 1.69 13.15
N ASP A 115 12.16 1.32 13.93
CA ASP A 115 12.22 1.24 15.40
C ASP A 115 13.19 0.17 15.91
N ASN A 116 13.59 -0.78 15.06
CA ASN A 116 14.54 -1.87 15.37
C ASN A 116 15.98 -1.56 14.90
N GLY A 117 16.20 -0.38 14.31
CA GLY A 117 17.51 0.07 13.88
C GLY A 117 17.68 0.16 12.36
N VAL A 118 18.84 -0.29 11.87
CA VAL A 118 19.20 -0.18 10.46
C VAL A 118 18.71 -1.39 9.67
N VAL A 119 17.87 -1.15 8.70
CA VAL A 119 17.26 -2.14 7.82
C VAL A 119 17.50 -1.81 6.36
N TYR A 120 17.06 -2.66 5.46
CA TYR A 120 16.99 -2.42 4.03
C TYR A 120 15.56 -2.13 3.61
N GLY A 121 15.31 -0.99 2.96
CA GLY A 121 13.94 -0.60 2.65
C GLY A 121 13.82 0.64 1.77
N PHE A 122 12.58 1.09 1.61
CA PHE A 122 12.21 2.27 0.83
C PHE A 122 10.93 2.91 1.35
N SER A 123 10.67 4.13 0.88
CA SER A 123 9.45 4.90 1.13
C SER A 123 9.00 5.59 -0.15
N LEU A 124 7.70 5.57 -0.41
CA LEU A 124 7.10 6.26 -1.55
C LEU A 124 5.59 6.51 -1.36
N LEU A 125 5.05 7.47 -2.13
CA LEU A 125 3.63 7.65 -2.36
C LEU A 125 3.30 7.06 -3.73
N ASP A 126 2.50 5.98 -3.77
CA ASP A 126 2.19 5.26 -4.99
C ASP A 126 1.27 6.05 -5.95
N LYS A 127 0.95 5.49 -7.10
CA LYS A 127 0.10 6.14 -8.10
C LYS A 127 -1.34 6.37 -7.64
N PHE A 128 -1.80 5.63 -6.64
CA PHE A 128 -3.13 5.78 -6.03
C PHE A 128 -3.15 6.76 -4.85
N GLY A 129 -2.00 7.31 -4.46
CA GLY A 129 -1.88 8.24 -3.34
C GLY A 129 -1.81 7.57 -1.97
N VAL A 130 -1.42 6.30 -1.92
CA VAL A 130 -1.16 5.56 -0.69
C VAL A 130 0.33 5.61 -0.38
N HIS A 131 0.67 6.03 0.83
CA HIS A 131 2.06 6.08 1.27
C HIS A 131 2.50 4.75 1.89
N TRP A 132 3.60 4.25 1.40
CA TRP A 132 4.25 3.02 1.85
C TRP A 132 5.63 3.29 2.44
N TRP A 133 5.91 2.62 3.54
CA TRP A 133 7.22 2.50 4.15
C TRP A 133 7.48 1.00 4.35
N ILE A 134 8.40 0.42 3.58
CA ILE A 134 8.58 -1.02 3.46
C ILE A 134 10.04 -1.39 3.71
N CYS A 135 10.29 -2.38 4.57
CA CYS A 135 11.64 -2.84 4.88
C CYS A 135 11.71 -4.33 5.25
N THR A 136 12.95 -4.85 5.27
CA THR A 136 13.28 -6.22 5.73
C THR A 136 13.01 -6.44 7.21
#